data_ee019ddeed8038ae7389c87184a6c907
#
_entry.id   ee019ddeed8038ae7389c87184a6c907
#
_cell.length_a   1.000
_cell.length_b   1.000
_cell.length_c   1.000
_cell.angle_alpha   90.00
_cell.angle_beta   90.00
_cell.angle_gamma   90.00
#
_symmetry.space_group_name_H-M   'P 1'
#
loop_
_entity.id
_entity.type
_entity.pdbx_description
1 polymer ?
#
loop_
_entity_poly.entity_id
_entity_poly.type
_entity_poly.pdbx_seq_one_letter_code
_entity_poly.pdbx_strand_id
1 'polypeptide(L)'
;MQICDAKTLEPKRLLTHATIDPELAGAGCCAHPVHDRRRGQTYNYLIDAAGIMYVFALDVASNPARLLWKSALPCRPCYTHALAMTDKYVVFVRNVSFVSQNLR
;
A
#
# COMPACT_ATOMS: atom_id res chain seq x y z
N MET A 1 -0.84 4.39 -8.80
CA MET A 1 0.52 3.79 -8.95
C MET A 1 0.71 3.43 -10.41
N GLN A 2 1.79 3.89 -11.04
CA GLN A 2 2.10 3.55 -12.43
C GLN A 2 3.13 2.42 -12.46
N ILE A 3 2.84 1.37 -13.21
CA ILE A 3 3.80 0.31 -13.53
C ILE A 3 4.42 0.63 -14.88
N CYS A 4 5.74 0.69 -14.93
CA CYS A 4 6.52 0.96 -16.13
C CYS A 4 7.45 -0.21 -16.45
N ASP A 5 7.84 -0.30 -17.71
CA ASP A 5 8.94 -1.17 -18.11
C ASP A 5 10.24 -0.68 -17.49
N ALA A 6 11.03 -1.58 -16.89
CA ALA A 6 12.26 -1.19 -16.19
C ALA A 6 13.39 -0.74 -17.12
N LYS A 7 13.33 -1.08 -18.39
CA LYS A 7 14.38 -0.72 -19.37
C LYS A 7 14.02 0.52 -20.19
N THR A 8 12.76 0.57 -20.65
CA THR A 8 12.30 1.64 -21.55
C THR A 8 11.59 2.77 -20.83
N LEU A 9 11.19 2.55 -19.55
CA LEU A 9 10.34 3.42 -18.73
C LEU A 9 8.94 3.67 -19.34
N GLU A 10 8.58 2.92 -20.37
CA GLU A 10 7.26 3.01 -20.96
C GLU A 10 6.17 2.58 -19.96
N PRO A 11 5.07 3.32 -19.85
CA PRO A 11 3.98 2.96 -18.97
C PRO A 11 3.30 1.69 -19.48
N LYS A 12 3.27 0.66 -18.63
CA LYS A 12 2.60 -0.62 -18.89
C LYS A 12 1.17 -0.63 -18.38
N ARG A 13 0.96 -0.12 -17.17
CA ARG A 13 -0.34 -0.21 -16.50
C ARG A 13 -0.48 0.81 -15.39
N LEU A 14 -1.68 1.37 -15.26
CA LEU A 14 -2.09 2.16 -14.11
C LEU A 14 -2.83 1.28 -13.12
N LEU A 15 -2.33 1.18 -11.89
CA LEU A 15 -3.03 0.59 -10.76
C LEU A 15 -3.73 1.70 -9.98
N THR A 16 -5.04 1.66 -9.94
CA THR A 16 -5.87 2.51 -9.09
C THR A 16 -6.27 1.75 -7.83
N HIS A 17 -6.76 2.44 -6.82
CA HIS A 17 -7.28 1.78 -5.62
C HIS A 17 -8.44 0.84 -5.96
N ALA A 18 -9.30 1.24 -6.89
CA ALA A 18 -10.42 0.43 -7.37
C ALA A 18 -10.00 -0.90 -8.03
N THR A 19 -8.74 -1.03 -8.50
CA THR A 19 -8.23 -2.31 -9.02
C THR A 19 -7.78 -3.26 -7.92
N ILE A 20 -7.63 -2.77 -6.68
CA ILE A 20 -7.30 -3.56 -5.49
C ILE A 20 -8.59 -4.02 -4.81
N ASP A 21 -9.46 -3.07 -4.54
CA ASP A 21 -10.79 -3.28 -3.98
C ASP A 21 -11.71 -2.17 -4.51
N PRO A 22 -12.84 -2.50 -5.17
CA PRO A 22 -13.77 -1.50 -5.72
C PRO A 22 -14.33 -0.51 -4.68
N GLU A 23 -14.34 -0.90 -3.41
CA GLU A 23 -14.79 -0.03 -2.31
C GLU A 23 -13.74 1.01 -1.89
N LEU A 24 -12.49 0.88 -2.36
CA LEU A 24 -11.41 1.79 -2.03
C LEU A 24 -11.51 3.08 -2.85
N ALA A 25 -11.93 4.16 -2.21
CA ALA A 25 -11.92 5.49 -2.79
C ALA A 25 -11.02 6.43 -1.98
N GLY A 26 -10.09 7.10 -2.66
CA GLY A 26 -9.29 8.19 -2.07
C GLY A 26 -8.24 7.78 -1.05
N ALA A 27 -7.83 6.52 -1.03
CA ALA A 27 -6.80 6.03 -0.11
C ALA A 27 -5.38 6.40 -0.57
N GLY A 28 -4.51 6.76 0.38
CA GLY A 28 -3.08 6.95 0.15
C GLY A 28 -2.31 5.64 0.28
N CYS A 29 -1.33 5.39 -0.56
CA CYS A 29 -0.47 4.20 -0.47
C CYS A 29 0.93 4.54 0.03
N CYS A 30 1.63 3.52 0.55
CA CYS A 30 3.04 3.63 0.89
C CYS A 30 3.90 3.84 -0.36
N ALA A 31 4.88 4.73 -0.28
CA ALA A 31 5.82 5.00 -1.36
C ALA A 31 6.85 3.87 -1.55
N HIS A 32 7.12 3.09 -0.50
CA HIS A 32 8.14 2.05 -0.47
C HIS A 32 7.52 0.67 -0.22
N PRO A 33 6.94 0.03 -1.26
CA PRO A 33 6.48 -1.35 -1.16
C PRO A 33 7.65 -2.31 -0.93
N VAL A 34 7.39 -3.47 -0.35
CA VAL A 34 8.39 -4.53 -0.19
C VAL A 34 8.15 -5.65 -1.20
N HIS A 35 9.24 -6.18 -1.75
CA HIS A 35 9.18 -7.21 -2.77
C HIS A 35 9.72 -8.54 -2.24
N ASP A 36 8.87 -9.58 -2.27
CA ASP A 36 9.25 -10.95 -2.01
C ASP A 36 9.70 -11.63 -3.30
N ARG A 37 10.99 -11.75 -3.49
CA ARG A 37 11.58 -12.37 -4.68
C ARG A 37 11.26 -13.87 -4.80
N ARG A 38 11.05 -14.56 -3.68
CA ARG A 38 10.75 -16.01 -3.68
C ARG A 38 9.36 -16.27 -4.19
N ARG A 39 8.39 -15.38 -3.84
CA ARG A 39 7.00 -15.50 -4.26
C ARG A 39 6.65 -14.67 -5.49
N GLY A 40 7.57 -13.84 -5.98
CA GLY A 40 7.33 -12.90 -7.08
C GLY A 40 6.25 -11.85 -6.75
N GLN A 41 6.04 -11.56 -5.48
CA GLN A 41 4.96 -10.69 -5.01
C GLN A 41 5.50 -9.40 -4.42
N THR A 42 4.77 -8.32 -4.63
CA THR A 42 5.03 -7.02 -4.01
C THR A 42 3.92 -6.72 -3.02
N TYR A 43 4.28 -6.44 -1.78
CA TYR A 43 3.35 -6.09 -0.72
C TYR A 43 3.35 -4.58 -0.50
N ASN A 44 2.16 -4.04 -0.30
CA ASN A 44 1.96 -2.65 0.06
C ASN A 44 0.72 -2.49 0.95
N TYR A 45 0.48 -1.28 1.43
CA TYR A 45 -0.73 -0.95 2.18
C TYR A 45 -1.37 0.33 1.67
N LEU A 46 -2.64 0.48 1.98
CA LEU A 46 -3.43 1.70 1.84
C LEU A 46 -4.05 2.04 3.19
N ILE A 47 -4.25 3.32 3.43
CA ILE A 47 -5.09 3.80 4.54
C ILE A 47 -6.12 4.75 3.93
N ASP A 48 -7.39 4.50 4.20
CA ASP A 48 -8.48 5.37 3.77
C ASP A 48 -8.73 6.54 4.74
N ALA A 49 -9.63 7.42 4.36
CA ALA A 49 -9.99 8.58 5.17
C ALA A 49 -10.67 8.21 6.51
N ALA A 50 -11.25 7.02 6.60
CA ALA A 50 -11.87 6.51 7.83
C ALA A 50 -10.85 5.84 8.76
N GLY A 51 -9.59 5.69 8.34
CA GLY A 51 -8.54 5.05 9.12
C GLY A 51 -8.52 3.53 9.00
N ILE A 52 -9.17 2.98 8.00
CA ILE A 52 -9.06 1.57 7.68
C ILE A 52 -7.75 1.33 6.92
N MET A 53 -6.97 0.38 7.39
CA MET A 53 -5.78 -0.09 6.69
C MET A 53 -6.10 -1.32 5.87
N TYR A 54 -5.62 -1.33 4.65
CA TYR A 54 -5.73 -2.43 3.69
C TYR A 54 -4.34 -2.88 3.31
N VAL A 55 -3.98 -4.11 3.61
CA VAL A 55 -2.71 -4.71 3.19
C VAL A 55 -2.99 -5.61 1.99
N PHE A 56 -2.23 -5.44 0.93
CA PHE A 56 -2.43 -6.16 -0.32
C PHE A 56 -1.13 -6.67 -0.91
N ALA A 57 -1.23 -7.72 -1.71
CA ALA A 57 -0.16 -8.21 -2.56
C ALA A 57 -0.48 -7.93 -4.02
N LEU A 58 0.56 -7.54 -4.74
CA LEU A 58 0.57 -7.42 -6.19
C LEU A 58 1.42 -8.53 -6.77
N ASP A 59 0.85 -9.31 -7.66
CA ASP A 59 1.63 -10.10 -8.59
C ASP A 59 1.96 -9.21 -9.80
N VAL A 60 3.22 -8.88 -9.97
CA VAL A 60 3.66 -7.96 -11.03
C VAL A 60 3.53 -8.62 -12.42
N ALA A 61 3.57 -9.95 -12.49
CA ALA A 61 3.56 -10.68 -13.74
C ALA A 61 2.14 -10.91 -14.28
N SER A 62 1.20 -11.31 -13.42
CA SER A 62 -0.07 -11.86 -13.87
C SER A 62 -1.28 -11.01 -13.54
N ASN A 63 -1.19 -10.15 -12.53
CA ASN A 63 -2.34 -9.38 -12.04
C ASN A 63 -3.59 -10.24 -11.65
N PRO A 64 -4.31 -10.03 -10.58
CA PRO A 64 -4.65 -8.72 -9.99
C PRO A 64 -3.99 -8.49 -8.62
N ALA A 65 -4.14 -7.26 -8.11
CA ALA A 65 -3.88 -6.99 -6.71
C ALA A 65 -4.83 -7.83 -5.86
N ARG A 66 -4.30 -8.50 -4.85
CA ARG A 66 -5.07 -9.32 -3.93
C ARG A 66 -5.06 -8.67 -2.55
N LEU A 67 -6.25 -8.33 -2.05
CA LEU A 67 -6.40 -7.91 -0.67
C LEU A 67 -6.05 -9.08 0.26
N LEU A 68 -5.15 -8.83 1.20
CA LEU A 68 -4.72 -9.83 2.18
C LEU A 68 -5.38 -9.62 3.54
N TRP A 69 -5.56 -8.38 3.92
CA TRP A 69 -6.06 -8.03 5.24
C TRP A 69 -6.65 -6.62 5.24
N LYS A 70 -7.69 -6.43 6.02
CA LYS A 70 -8.40 -5.16 6.19
C LYS A 70 -8.81 -5.03 7.65
N SER A 71 -8.45 -3.93 8.29
CA SER A 71 -8.90 -3.64 9.66
C SER A 71 -8.81 -2.15 9.97
N ALA A 72 -9.66 -1.69 10.87
CA ALA A 72 -9.49 -0.40 11.49
C ALA A 72 -8.18 -0.39 12.30
N LEU A 73 -7.41 0.68 12.15
CA LEU A 73 -6.25 0.89 13.02
C LEU A 73 -6.75 1.25 14.43
N PRO A 74 -6.10 0.73 15.48
CA PRO A 74 -6.47 1.05 16.87
C PRO A 74 -6.15 2.51 17.26
N CYS A 75 -5.87 3.34 16.29
CA CYS A 75 -5.37 4.68 16.49
C CYS A 75 -5.61 5.53 15.23
N ARG A 76 -5.48 6.85 15.37
CA ARG A 76 -5.62 7.76 14.22
C ARG A 76 -4.70 7.33 13.07
N PRO A 77 -5.17 7.41 11.82
CA PRO A 77 -4.35 7.15 10.65
C PRO A 77 -3.09 8.01 10.70
N CYS A 78 -1.96 7.39 10.48
CA CYS A 78 -0.69 8.09 10.37
C CYS A 78 0.03 7.60 9.11
N TYR A 79 0.78 8.49 8.50
CA TYR A 79 1.61 8.13 7.38
C TYR A 79 2.76 7.22 7.85
N THR A 80 2.88 6.07 7.20
CA THR A 80 4.02 5.17 7.37
C THR A 80 4.79 5.14 6.06
N HIS A 81 6.04 5.60 6.08
CA HIS A 81 6.81 5.81 4.87
C HIS A 81 7.25 4.51 4.20
N ALA A 82 7.56 3.50 4.99
CA ALA A 82 8.12 2.23 4.51
C ALA A 82 7.51 1.04 5.23
N LEU A 83 7.58 -0.11 4.56
CA LEU A 83 7.28 -1.43 5.09
C LEU A 83 8.57 -2.23 5.24
N ALA A 84 8.54 -3.20 6.12
CA ALA A 84 9.48 -4.30 6.14
C ALA A 84 8.72 -5.63 6.08
N MET A 85 9.41 -6.71 5.77
CA MET A 85 8.81 -8.04 5.81
C MET A 85 9.80 -9.09 6.27
N THR A 86 9.23 -10.15 6.83
CA THR A 86 9.90 -11.44 7.09
C THR A 86 9.23 -12.51 6.25
N ASP A 87 9.68 -13.76 6.38
CA ASP A 87 9.02 -14.89 5.70
C ASP A 87 7.54 -15.08 6.13
N LYS A 88 7.15 -14.55 7.29
CA LYS A 88 5.81 -14.75 7.88
C LYS A 88 5.01 -13.48 8.09
N TYR A 89 5.65 -12.32 8.19
CA TYR A 89 5.00 -11.08 8.61
C TYR A 89 5.32 -9.92 7.69
N VAL A 90 4.33 -9.10 7.43
CA VAL A 90 4.51 -7.72 6.95
C VAL A 90 4.57 -6.84 8.20
N VAL A 91 5.60 -6.00 8.30
CA VAL A 91 5.88 -5.15 9.45
C VAL A 91 5.81 -3.70 9.02
N PHE A 92 5.11 -2.89 9.76
CA PHE A 92 5.09 -1.44 9.58
C PHE A 92 5.31 -0.75 10.92
N VAL A 93 6.14 0.29 10.89
CA VAL A 93 6.41 1.13 12.05
C VAL A 93 5.53 2.36 11.96
N ARG A 94 4.68 2.52 12.94
CA ARG A 94 3.82 3.70 13.05
C ARG A 94 4.63 4.89 13.57
N ASN A 95 4.71 5.93 12.78
CA ASN A 95 5.20 7.22 13.25
C ASN A 95 4.04 7.99 13.90
N VAL A 96 4.19 8.35 15.18
CA VAL A 96 3.26 9.23 15.89
C VAL A 96 3.66 10.68 15.61
N SER A 97 3.54 11.11 14.36
CA SER A 97 3.70 12.53 14.04
C SER A 97 2.34 13.20 14.13
N PHE A 98 2.13 13.97 15.18
CA PHE A 98 0.99 14.87 15.27
C PHE A 98 1.24 16.07 14.35
N VAL A 99 0.63 16.07 13.17
CA VAL A 99 0.47 17.33 12.43
C VAL A 99 -0.66 18.07 13.11
N SER A 100 -0.34 18.96 14.02
CA SER A 100 -1.28 19.97 14.52
C SER A 100 -1.56 20.92 13.37
N GLN A 101 -2.62 20.68 12.63
CA GLN A 101 -3.18 21.70 11.75
C GLN A 101 -3.97 22.68 12.63
N ASN A 102 -3.31 23.71 13.09
CA ASN A 102 -3.98 24.92 13.52
C ASN A 102 -4.57 25.59 12.27
N LEU A 103 -5.75 25.15 11.86
CA LEU A 103 -6.60 25.92 10.96
C LEU A 103 -7.17 27.09 11.76
N ARG A 104 -6.59 28.27 11.62
CA ARG A 104 -7.23 29.55 11.94
C ARG A 104 -8.06 29.99 10.74
#